data_465f3d371e673ee0cff1318c4fc00031
#
_entry.id   465f3d371e673ee0cff1318c4fc00031
#
_cell.length_a   1.000
_cell.length_b   1.000
_cell.length_c   1.000
_cell.angle_alpha   90.00
_cell.angle_beta   90.00
_cell.angle_gamma   90.00
#
_symmetry.space_group_name_H-M   'P 1'
#
loop_
_entity.id
_entity.type
_entity.pdbx_description
1 polymer ?
#
loop_
_entity_poly.entity_id
_entity_poly.type
_entity_poly.pdbx_seq_one_letter_code
_entity_poly.pdbx_strand_id
1 'polypeptide(L)'
;MIFDDVLDLAKKVSKYTIAGEGNVSIRDGDTMLIKASGSTLETMTDEDLVRCNLDGNALDDEKKKPSMEVSFHAWILKSFPEIKCVCHTHPTNTNKILCSGDIIDFANKRLFPDQVVRNGIMSCVVPYA
;
A
#
# COMPACT_ATOMS: atom_id res chain seq x y z
N MET A 1 16.10 10.58 -5.02
CA MET A 1 15.05 10.95 -5.99
C MET A 1 13.85 10.05 -5.80
N ILE A 2 12.73 10.37 -6.41
CA ILE A 2 11.45 9.68 -6.13
C ILE A 2 11.49 8.16 -6.35
N PHE A 3 12.25 7.68 -7.31
CA PHE A 3 12.45 6.24 -7.52
C PHE A 3 13.16 5.59 -6.33
N ASP A 4 14.22 6.22 -5.83
CA ASP A 4 14.94 5.72 -4.66
C ASP A 4 14.03 5.71 -3.43
N ASP A 5 13.18 6.72 -3.26
CA ASP A 5 12.24 6.81 -2.15
C ASP A 5 11.23 5.65 -2.17
N VAL A 6 10.71 5.29 -3.35
CA VAL A 6 9.81 4.13 -3.49
C VAL A 6 10.52 2.83 -3.18
N LEU A 7 11.75 2.64 -3.69
CA LEU A 7 12.53 1.42 -3.47
C LEU A 7 12.93 1.26 -2.00
N ASP A 8 13.30 2.34 -1.34
CA ASP A 8 13.58 2.32 0.10
C ASP A 8 12.34 1.99 0.93
N LEU A 9 11.19 2.56 0.55
CA LEU A 9 9.92 2.25 1.17
C LEU A 9 9.56 0.77 0.97
N ALA A 10 9.70 0.26 -0.25
CA ALA A 10 9.43 -1.14 -0.57
C ALA A 10 10.26 -2.09 0.30
N LYS A 11 11.57 -1.84 0.43
CA LYS A 11 12.44 -2.63 1.32
C LYS A 11 12.01 -2.57 2.78
N LYS A 12 11.64 -1.40 3.28
CA LYS A 12 11.19 -1.23 4.67
C LYS A 12 9.94 -2.02 4.99
N VAL A 13 8.99 -2.09 4.06
CA VAL A 13 7.70 -2.77 4.27
C VAL A 13 7.71 -4.23 3.83
N SER A 14 8.70 -4.69 3.07
CA SER A 14 8.79 -6.07 2.57
C SER A 14 8.74 -7.12 3.67
N LYS A 15 9.28 -6.83 4.84
CA LYS A 15 9.24 -7.72 6.02
C LYS A 15 7.82 -8.01 6.54
N TYR A 16 6.83 -7.24 6.11
CA TYR A 16 5.42 -7.44 6.45
C TYR A 16 4.64 -8.10 5.32
N THR A 17 5.31 -8.65 4.33
CA THR A 17 4.72 -9.32 3.16
C THR A 17 5.34 -10.69 2.96
N ILE A 18 4.65 -11.54 2.20
CA ILE A 18 5.12 -12.89 1.85
C ILE A 18 5.05 -13.06 0.33
N ALA A 19 6.12 -13.61 -0.26
CA ALA A 19 6.13 -14.14 -1.62
C ALA A 19 5.52 -13.22 -2.70
N GLY A 20 5.90 -11.96 -2.73
CA GLY A 20 5.43 -11.01 -3.74
C GLY A 20 4.06 -10.39 -3.47
N GLU A 21 3.43 -10.75 -2.37
CA GLU A 21 2.22 -10.07 -1.91
C GLU A 21 2.54 -8.65 -1.43
N GLY A 22 1.50 -7.80 -1.40
CA GLY A 22 1.65 -6.42 -1.02
C GLY A 22 2.19 -5.53 -2.14
N ASN A 23 2.05 -4.25 -1.97
CA ASN A 23 2.50 -3.25 -2.94
C ASN A 23 2.69 -1.89 -2.29
N VAL A 24 3.43 -1.04 -2.98
CA VAL A 24 3.69 0.33 -2.56
C VAL A 24 3.47 1.26 -3.74
N SER A 25 3.01 2.46 -3.44
CA SER A 25 2.97 3.56 -4.40
C SER A 25 3.37 4.87 -3.75
N ILE A 26 3.85 5.79 -4.56
CA ILE A 26 4.19 7.15 -4.13
C ILE A 26 3.65 8.16 -5.15
N ARG A 27 3.14 9.28 -4.64
CA ARG A 27 2.68 10.40 -5.45
C ARG A 27 3.87 11.13 -6.08
N ASP A 28 3.74 11.45 -7.34
CA ASP A 28 4.68 12.32 -8.08
C ASP A 28 3.86 13.34 -8.90
N GLY A 29 3.59 14.49 -8.30
CA GLY A 29 2.70 15.49 -8.89
C GLY A 29 1.30 14.94 -9.14
N ASP A 30 0.87 14.99 -10.39
CA ASP A 30 -0.42 14.49 -10.85
C ASP A 30 -0.42 13.01 -11.25
N THR A 31 0.70 12.33 -11.01
CA THR A 31 0.89 10.91 -11.27
C THR A 31 1.28 10.17 -10.00
N MET A 32 1.39 8.86 -10.09
CA MET A 32 1.98 8.00 -9.07
C MET A 32 2.91 6.98 -9.69
N LEU A 33 3.92 6.58 -8.93
CA LEU A 33 4.72 5.39 -9.20
C LEU A 33 4.20 4.25 -8.34
N ILE A 34 3.94 3.11 -8.94
CA ILE A 34 3.43 1.92 -8.24
C ILE A 34 4.21 0.67 -8.66
N LYS A 35 4.33 -0.27 -7.75
CA LYS A 35 4.93 -1.58 -8.01
C LYS A 35 4.25 -2.27 -9.20
N ALA A 36 5.06 -2.81 -10.12
CA ALA A 36 4.57 -3.63 -11.21
C ALA A 36 3.97 -4.95 -10.71
N SER A 37 2.98 -5.46 -11.44
CA SER A 37 2.41 -6.78 -11.20
C SER A 37 3.50 -7.85 -11.36
N GLY A 38 3.55 -8.80 -10.42
CA GLY A 38 4.50 -9.91 -10.42
C GLY A 38 5.89 -9.62 -9.88
N SER A 39 6.24 -8.36 -9.57
CA SER A 39 7.49 -8.05 -8.87
C SER A 39 7.34 -8.20 -7.34
N THR A 40 8.46 -8.35 -6.64
CA THR A 40 8.48 -8.47 -5.18
C THR A 40 9.05 -7.21 -4.52
N LEU A 41 8.50 -6.79 -3.40
CA LEU A 41 8.94 -5.57 -2.70
C LEU A 41 10.41 -5.62 -2.27
N GLU A 42 10.90 -6.80 -1.91
CA GLU A 42 12.27 -6.98 -1.42
C GLU A 42 13.32 -6.78 -2.51
N THR A 43 13.03 -7.23 -3.73
CA THR A 43 14.01 -7.32 -4.82
C THR A 43 13.73 -6.42 -6.01
N MET A 44 12.64 -5.63 -5.96
CA MET A 44 12.29 -4.75 -7.06
C MET A 44 13.34 -3.67 -7.33
N THR A 45 13.41 -3.28 -8.59
CA THR A 45 14.29 -2.23 -9.10
C THR A 45 13.46 -1.13 -9.78
N ASP A 46 14.11 -0.10 -10.29
CA ASP A 46 13.45 0.97 -11.07
C ASP A 46 12.59 0.43 -12.20
N GLU A 47 13.02 -0.69 -12.83
CA GLU A 47 12.28 -1.33 -13.93
C GLU A 47 10.97 -2.00 -13.47
N ASP A 48 10.79 -2.16 -12.17
CA ASP A 48 9.59 -2.72 -11.56
C ASP A 48 8.60 -1.64 -11.08
N LEU A 49 8.86 -0.40 -11.41
CA LEU A 49 7.96 0.72 -11.14
C LEU A 49 7.21 1.12 -12.41
N VAL A 50 5.91 1.31 -12.27
CA VAL A 50 5.01 1.73 -13.35
C VAL A 50 4.44 3.09 -13.00
N ARG A 51 4.55 4.04 -13.94
CA ARG A 51 3.93 5.35 -13.78
C ARG A 51 2.48 5.32 -14.23
N CYS A 52 1.59 5.70 -13.34
CA CYS A 52 0.15 5.76 -13.61
C CYS A 52 -0.39 7.16 -13.33
N ASN A 53 -1.49 7.52 -13.98
CA ASN A 53 -2.28 8.67 -13.56
C ASN A 53 -3.06 8.34 -12.27
N LEU A 54 -3.69 9.35 -11.66
CA LEU A 54 -4.48 9.16 -10.44
C LEU A 54 -5.88 8.57 -10.68
N ASP A 55 -6.17 8.14 -11.90
CA ASP A 55 -7.34 7.30 -12.22
C ASP A 55 -6.96 5.81 -12.31
N GLY A 56 -5.69 5.49 -12.11
CA GLY A 56 -5.19 4.12 -12.09
C GLY A 56 -4.78 3.56 -13.45
N ASN A 57 -4.65 4.41 -14.46
CA ASN A 57 -4.23 3.99 -15.80
C ASN A 57 -2.72 4.20 -15.97
N ALA A 58 -2.03 3.16 -16.43
CA ALA A 58 -0.64 3.28 -16.82
C ALA A 58 -0.47 4.28 -17.97
N LEU A 59 0.63 5.04 -17.97
CA LEU A 59 0.92 5.95 -19.07
C LEU A 59 1.34 5.17 -20.32
N ASP A 60 1.19 5.77 -21.50
CA ASP A 60 1.35 5.10 -22.80
C ASP A 60 2.74 4.52 -23.05
N ASP A 61 3.77 5.05 -22.41
CA ASP A 61 5.16 4.60 -22.55
C ASP A 61 5.56 3.48 -21.57
N GLU A 62 4.65 3.06 -20.69
CA GLU A 62 4.92 2.01 -19.70
C GLU A 62 4.94 0.61 -20.32
N LYS A 63 6.01 -0.14 -20.06
CA LYS A 63 6.21 -1.48 -20.59
C LYS A 63 5.60 -2.58 -19.71
N LYS A 64 5.49 -2.34 -18.42
CA LYS A 64 4.96 -3.30 -17.45
C LYS A 64 3.56 -2.87 -17.00
N LYS A 65 2.78 -3.86 -16.58
CA LYS A 65 1.47 -3.60 -16.00
C LYS A 65 1.64 -3.22 -14.53
N PRO A 66 0.88 -2.24 -14.03
CA PRO A 66 0.87 -1.91 -12.61
C PRO A 66 0.29 -3.07 -11.79
N SER A 67 0.51 -3.05 -10.48
CA SER A 67 -0.17 -3.95 -9.54
C SER A 67 -1.67 -4.01 -9.82
N MET A 68 -2.28 -5.18 -9.62
CA MET A 68 -3.74 -5.36 -9.76
C MET A 68 -4.54 -4.44 -8.82
N GLU A 69 -3.93 -3.94 -7.75
CA GLU A 69 -4.56 -3.04 -6.79
C GLU A 69 -4.35 -1.55 -7.11
N VAL A 70 -3.88 -1.23 -8.31
CA VAL A 70 -3.63 0.15 -8.75
C VAL A 70 -4.82 1.07 -8.53
N SER A 71 -6.04 0.58 -8.74
CA SER A 71 -7.27 1.37 -8.54
C SER A 71 -7.47 1.80 -7.09
N PHE A 72 -7.15 0.93 -6.14
CA PHE A 72 -7.22 1.22 -4.71
C PHE A 72 -6.20 2.30 -4.30
N HIS A 73 -4.96 2.17 -4.76
CA HIS A 73 -3.91 3.17 -4.53
C HIS A 73 -4.27 4.52 -5.14
N ALA A 74 -4.73 4.52 -6.40
CA ALA A 74 -5.14 5.73 -7.11
C ALA A 74 -6.31 6.43 -6.39
N TRP A 75 -7.30 5.67 -5.95
CA TRP A 75 -8.43 6.20 -5.20
C TRP A 75 -8.01 6.90 -3.91
N ILE A 76 -7.12 6.28 -3.12
CA ILE A 76 -6.60 6.90 -1.88
C ILE A 76 -5.85 8.18 -2.21
N LEU A 77 -4.90 8.12 -3.13
CA LEU A 77 -4.08 9.28 -3.48
C LEU A 77 -4.91 10.42 -4.07
N LYS A 78 -5.93 10.11 -4.86
CA LYS A 78 -6.83 11.12 -5.43
C LYS A 78 -7.75 11.74 -4.39
N SER A 79 -8.29 10.92 -3.48
CA SER A 79 -9.25 11.37 -2.45
C SER A 79 -8.59 12.17 -1.33
N PHE A 80 -7.31 11.91 -1.07
CA PHE A 80 -6.57 12.52 0.04
C PHE A 80 -5.26 13.14 -0.48
N PRO A 81 -5.32 14.40 -0.96
CA PRO A 81 -4.15 15.06 -1.57
C PRO A 81 -2.93 15.20 -0.64
N GLU A 82 -3.15 15.19 0.65
CA GLU A 82 -2.08 15.23 1.67
C GLU A 82 -1.30 13.93 1.80
N ILE A 83 -1.88 12.80 1.36
CA ILE A 83 -1.19 11.50 1.38
C ILE A 83 -0.16 11.44 0.26
N LYS A 84 1.08 11.09 0.62
CA LYS A 84 2.20 11.00 -0.31
C LYS A 84 2.48 9.58 -0.79
N CYS A 85 2.19 8.58 0.05
CA CYS A 85 2.43 7.19 -0.30
C CYS A 85 1.33 6.28 0.26
N VAL A 86 1.17 5.12 -0.36
CA VAL A 86 0.29 4.05 0.08
C VAL A 86 1.08 2.76 0.13
N CYS A 87 0.99 2.07 1.27
CA CYS A 87 1.63 0.77 1.48
C CYS A 87 0.56 -0.27 1.80
N HIS A 88 0.48 -1.30 1.00
CA HIS A 88 -0.36 -2.47 1.25
C HIS A 88 0.54 -3.64 1.68
N THR A 89 0.28 -4.18 2.85
CA THR A 89 1.05 -5.28 3.44
C THR A 89 0.12 -6.36 3.96
N HIS A 90 0.69 -7.57 4.21
CA HIS A 90 -0.03 -8.71 4.74
C HIS A 90 0.63 -9.22 6.04
N PRO A 91 0.63 -8.45 7.13
CA PRO A 91 1.24 -8.92 8.39
C PRO A 91 0.50 -10.15 8.90
N THR A 92 1.25 -11.21 9.21
CA THR A 92 0.66 -12.51 9.59
C THR A 92 -0.30 -12.41 10.76
N ASN A 93 0.05 -11.71 11.81
CA ASN A 93 -0.81 -11.59 13.00
C ASN A 93 -2.07 -10.76 12.72
N THR A 94 -1.96 -9.69 11.93
CA THR A 94 -3.11 -8.90 11.50
C THR A 94 -4.06 -9.75 10.65
N ASN A 95 -3.53 -10.52 9.70
CA ASN A 95 -4.33 -11.39 8.84
C ASN A 95 -5.03 -12.49 9.63
N LYS A 96 -4.39 -13.07 10.65
CA LYS A 96 -5.04 -14.04 11.54
C LYS A 96 -6.29 -13.44 12.20
N ILE A 97 -6.22 -12.20 12.65
CA ILE A 97 -7.35 -11.49 13.26
C ILE A 97 -8.42 -11.17 12.24
N LEU A 98 -8.03 -10.64 11.06
CA LEU A 98 -8.96 -10.32 9.97
C LEU A 98 -9.74 -11.55 9.48
N CYS A 99 -9.15 -12.73 9.57
CA CYS A 99 -9.80 -14.00 9.20
C CYS A 99 -10.59 -14.65 10.34
N SER A 100 -10.54 -14.12 11.56
CA SER A 100 -11.19 -14.73 12.74
C SER A 100 -12.68 -14.42 12.91
N GLY A 101 -13.18 -13.37 12.25
CA GLY A 101 -14.55 -12.90 12.39
C GLY A 101 -14.77 -11.77 13.40
N ASP A 102 -13.86 -11.59 14.36
CA ASP A 102 -13.97 -10.57 15.43
C ASP A 102 -13.23 -9.26 15.10
N ILE A 103 -13.18 -8.93 13.82
CA ILE A 103 -12.32 -7.87 13.29
C ILE A 103 -12.71 -6.48 13.75
N ILE A 104 -14.00 -6.18 13.84
CA ILE A 104 -14.49 -4.83 14.20
C ILE A 104 -14.19 -4.54 15.69
N ASP A 105 -14.49 -5.48 16.56
CA ASP A 105 -14.19 -5.35 17.98
C ASP A 105 -12.69 -5.19 18.22
N PHE A 106 -11.87 -5.98 17.56
CA PHE A 106 -10.42 -5.86 17.66
C PHE A 106 -9.91 -4.52 17.11
N ALA A 107 -10.39 -4.06 15.97
CA ALA A 107 -9.97 -2.80 15.36
C ALA A 107 -10.26 -1.59 16.26
N ASN A 108 -11.33 -1.67 17.04
CA ASN A 108 -11.74 -0.58 17.94
C ASN A 108 -11.16 -0.70 19.36
N LYS A 109 -10.51 -1.81 19.68
CA LYS A 109 -9.96 -2.05 21.02
C LYS A 109 -8.72 -1.20 21.27
N ARG A 110 -8.73 -0.44 22.34
CA ARG A 110 -7.60 0.37 22.82
C ARG A 110 -7.37 0.08 24.30
N LEU A 111 -6.32 -0.66 24.58
CA LEU A 111 -5.98 -1.10 25.95
C LEU A 111 -5.05 -0.12 26.68
N PHE A 112 -4.23 0.61 25.90
CA PHE A 112 -3.23 1.52 26.45
C PHE A 112 -3.31 2.88 25.74
N PRO A 113 -3.07 4.01 26.46
CA PRO A 113 -3.11 5.35 25.87
C PRO A 113 -2.20 5.54 24.65
N ASP A 114 -1.03 4.94 24.65
CA ASP A 114 -0.09 5.04 23.52
C ASP A 114 -0.60 4.36 22.24
N GLN A 115 -1.52 3.42 22.33
CA GLN A 115 -2.20 2.86 21.16
C GLN A 115 -3.06 3.93 20.46
N VAL A 116 -3.70 4.80 21.20
CA VAL A 116 -4.48 5.92 20.65
C VAL A 116 -3.55 6.93 19.97
N VAL A 117 -2.42 7.23 20.59
CA VAL A 117 -1.42 8.17 20.02
C VAL A 117 -0.84 7.64 18.71
N ARG A 118 -0.52 6.34 18.65
CA ARG A 118 0.11 5.72 17.47
C ARG A 118 -0.87 5.39 16.35
N ASN A 119 -2.04 4.88 16.70
CA ASN A 119 -3.00 4.29 15.74
C ASN A 119 -4.27 5.13 15.55
N GLY A 120 -4.38 6.25 16.26
CA GLY A 120 -5.61 7.03 16.32
C GLY A 120 -6.70 6.36 17.16
N ILE A 121 -7.89 6.92 17.12
CA ILE A 121 -9.02 6.47 17.95
C ILE A 121 -9.54 5.10 17.50
N MET A 122 -9.63 4.89 16.20
CA MET A 122 -10.06 3.60 15.63
C MET A 122 -9.35 3.34 14.30
N SER A 123 -9.24 2.07 13.94
CA SER A 123 -8.79 1.62 12.64
C SER A 123 -9.98 1.42 11.72
N CYS A 124 -9.82 1.78 10.44
CA CYS A 124 -10.85 1.49 9.43
C CYS A 124 -10.76 0.01 9.02
N VAL A 125 -11.88 -0.67 9.07
CA VAL A 125 -12.03 -2.04 8.54
C VAL A 125 -12.93 -1.98 7.32
N VAL A 126 -12.40 -2.41 6.17
CA VAL A 126 -13.14 -2.49 4.92
C VAL A 126 -13.49 -3.95 4.67
N PRO A 127 -14.79 -4.30 4.55
CA PRO A 127 -15.19 -5.65 4.21
C PRO A 127 -14.66 -6.07 2.84
N TYR A 128 -14.40 -7.35 2.68
CA TYR A 128 -14.07 -7.92 1.37
C TYR A 128 -15.30 -7.80 0.45
N ALA A 129 -15.06 -7.27 -0.74
CA ALA A 129 -16.09 -7.07 -1.76
C ALA A 129 -16.03 -8.14 -2.85
#